data_93db0062afa6d027aea5182928d0cd05
#
_entry.id   93db0062afa6d027aea5182928d0cd05
#
_cell.length_a   1.000
_cell.length_b   1.000
_cell.length_c   1.000
_cell.angle_alpha   90.00
_cell.angle_beta   90.00
_cell.angle_gamma   90.00
#
_symmetry.space_group_name_H-M   'P 1'
#
loop_
_entity.id
_entity.type
_entity.pdbx_description
1 polymer ?
#
loop_
_entity_poly.entity_id
_entity_poly.type
_entity_poly.pdbx_seq_one_letter_code
_entity_poly.pdbx_strand_id
1 'polypeptide(L)'
;MPEASNGHQLRRVLGFWPAFSLVVGTIIGSGIFLVSNDMIRAVGTPGMVFFVWIFGGILSLFGALSYGELSAAMPEAGGEYVYLTAAYGPLLGFLQGWANALVIFPASMAAKGAEIGRAHV
;
A
#
# COMPACT_ATOMS: atom_id res chain seq x y z
N MET A 1 30.39 23.66 23.26
CA MET A 1 29.96 23.42 21.88
C MET A 1 28.94 22.31 21.93
N PRO A 2 27.66 22.52 21.65
CA PRO A 2 26.70 21.45 21.61
C PRO A 2 26.83 20.75 20.24
N GLU A 3 27.16 19.46 20.27
CA GLU A 3 27.12 18.59 19.11
C GLU A 3 25.68 18.57 18.57
N ALA A 4 25.55 18.99 17.33
CA ALA A 4 24.31 18.91 16.60
C ALA A 4 23.87 17.44 16.57
N SER A 5 22.72 17.15 17.17
CA SER A 5 21.97 15.93 17.02
C SER A 5 21.82 15.63 15.50
N ASN A 6 22.65 14.74 14.99
CA ASN A 6 22.45 14.13 13.69
C ASN A 6 21.22 13.24 13.79
N GLY A 7 20.05 13.86 13.74
CA GLY A 7 18.80 13.13 13.56
C GLY A 7 18.97 12.16 12.39
N HIS A 8 18.54 10.93 12.56
CA HIS A 8 18.55 9.87 11.57
C HIS A 8 17.73 10.30 10.35
N GLN A 9 18.30 11.19 9.53
CA GLN A 9 17.70 11.54 8.25
C GLN A 9 17.91 10.36 7.30
N LEU A 10 16.81 9.76 6.86
CA LEU A 10 16.83 8.74 5.85
C LEU A 10 17.54 9.27 4.60
N ARG A 11 18.64 8.62 4.24
CA ARG A 11 19.43 9.00 3.07
C ARG A 11 18.59 8.76 1.81
N ARG A 12 18.34 9.79 1.01
CA ARG A 12 17.67 9.69 -0.29
C ARG A 12 18.59 8.95 -1.27
N VAL A 13 18.43 7.65 -1.39
CA VAL A 13 19.23 6.78 -2.27
C VAL A 13 18.43 6.31 -3.48
N LEU A 14 17.08 6.24 -3.35
CA LEU A 14 16.18 5.76 -4.39
C LEU A 14 15.75 6.93 -5.28
N GLY A 15 16.09 6.82 -6.57
CA GLY A 15 15.52 7.69 -7.60
C GLY A 15 14.10 7.25 -7.99
N PHE A 16 13.50 7.98 -8.93
CA PHE A 16 12.14 7.70 -9.42
C PHE A 16 11.96 6.26 -9.96
N TRP A 17 12.83 5.82 -10.85
CA TRP A 17 12.69 4.51 -11.50
C TRP A 17 12.84 3.31 -10.56
N PRO A 18 13.82 3.26 -9.64
CA PRO A 18 13.87 2.21 -8.63
C PRO A 18 12.65 2.20 -7.70
N ALA A 19 12.17 3.36 -7.26
CA ALA A 19 10.98 3.47 -6.43
C ALA A 19 9.73 2.99 -7.18
N PHE A 20 9.54 3.41 -8.43
CA PHE A 20 8.44 2.98 -9.30
C PHE A 20 8.45 1.45 -9.50
N SER A 21 9.61 0.87 -9.83
CA SER A 21 9.74 -0.58 -10.03
C SER A 21 9.41 -1.39 -8.78
N LEU A 22 9.83 -0.90 -7.61
CA LEU A 22 9.50 -1.51 -6.33
C LEU A 22 7.98 -1.51 -6.07
N VAL A 23 7.32 -0.38 -6.28
CA VAL A 23 5.87 -0.25 -6.08
C VAL A 23 5.11 -1.13 -7.06
N VAL A 24 5.44 -1.07 -8.35
CA VAL A 24 4.79 -1.92 -9.37
C VAL A 24 5.01 -3.40 -9.07
N GLY A 25 6.23 -3.80 -8.68
CA GLY A 25 6.53 -5.19 -8.34
C GLY A 25 5.80 -5.70 -7.11
N THR A 26 5.49 -4.83 -6.14
CA THR A 26 4.67 -5.22 -4.96
C THR A 26 3.18 -5.28 -5.26
N ILE A 27 2.68 -4.50 -6.21
CA ILE A 27 1.27 -4.47 -6.62
C ILE A 27 0.94 -5.65 -7.54
N ILE A 28 1.83 -5.94 -8.51
CA ILE A 28 1.65 -7.07 -9.43
C ILE A 28 2.03 -8.36 -8.69
N GLY A 29 1.03 -8.98 -8.07
CA GLY A 29 1.15 -10.28 -7.39
C GLY A 29 0.21 -11.32 -7.99
N SER A 30 0.17 -12.49 -7.39
CA SER A 30 -0.75 -13.59 -7.74
C SER A 30 -2.23 -13.19 -7.64
N GLY A 31 -2.55 -12.18 -6.82
CA GLY A 31 -3.91 -11.68 -6.62
C GLY A 31 -4.60 -11.26 -7.91
N ILE A 32 -3.90 -10.67 -8.88
CA ILE A 32 -4.50 -10.26 -10.15
C ILE A 32 -5.11 -11.44 -10.92
N PHE A 33 -4.47 -12.60 -10.87
CA PHE A 33 -4.95 -13.81 -11.56
C PHE A 33 -6.13 -14.46 -10.84
N LEU A 34 -6.08 -14.53 -9.50
CA LEU A 34 -7.12 -15.11 -8.66
C LEU A 34 -8.41 -14.27 -8.70
N VAL A 35 -8.26 -12.97 -8.46
CA VAL A 35 -9.39 -12.02 -8.42
C VAL A 35 -10.09 -11.93 -9.78
N SER A 36 -9.36 -11.97 -10.89
CA SER A 36 -9.95 -11.92 -12.23
C SER A 36 -10.90 -13.09 -12.51
N ASN A 37 -10.58 -14.29 -12.02
CA ASN A 37 -11.46 -15.45 -12.18
C ASN A 37 -12.76 -15.30 -11.36
N ASP A 38 -12.66 -14.84 -10.12
CA ASP A 38 -13.84 -14.60 -9.27
C ASP A 38 -14.69 -13.45 -9.81
N MET A 39 -14.06 -12.41 -10.36
CA MET A 39 -14.76 -11.30 -11.01
C MET A 39 -15.57 -11.77 -12.22
N ILE A 40 -15.01 -12.62 -13.10
CA ILE A 40 -15.75 -13.15 -14.26
C ILE A 40 -16.99 -13.91 -13.80
N ARG A 41 -16.89 -14.67 -12.73
CA ARG A 41 -18.05 -15.40 -12.15
C ARG A 41 -19.10 -14.47 -11.57
N ALA A 42 -18.69 -13.34 -10.99
CA ALA A 42 -19.60 -12.37 -10.37
C ALA A 42 -20.30 -11.48 -11.40
N VAL A 43 -19.57 -11.00 -12.42
CA VAL A 43 -20.09 -10.02 -13.39
C VAL A 43 -20.54 -10.65 -14.73
N GLY A 44 -20.21 -11.91 -14.95
CA GLY A 44 -20.73 -12.73 -16.06
C GLY A 44 -20.13 -12.47 -17.44
N THR A 45 -19.45 -11.35 -17.68
CA THR A 45 -18.87 -11.02 -18.99
C THR A 45 -17.44 -10.44 -18.88
N PRO A 46 -16.53 -10.82 -19.80
CA PRO A 46 -15.17 -10.27 -19.80
C PRO A 46 -15.13 -8.74 -19.95
N GLY A 47 -16.06 -8.16 -20.72
CA GLY A 47 -16.13 -6.71 -20.90
C GLY A 47 -16.40 -5.95 -19.60
N MET A 48 -17.28 -6.50 -18.74
CA MET A 48 -17.55 -5.91 -17.43
C MET A 48 -16.34 -6.03 -16.48
N VAL A 49 -15.55 -7.09 -16.58
CA VAL A 49 -14.30 -7.23 -15.82
C VAL A 49 -13.35 -6.10 -16.17
N PHE A 50 -13.13 -5.84 -17.47
CA PHE A 50 -12.28 -4.72 -17.91
C PHE A 50 -12.82 -3.36 -17.44
N PHE A 51 -14.12 -3.15 -17.51
CA PHE A 51 -14.75 -1.92 -17.01
C PHE A 51 -14.48 -1.72 -15.52
N VAL A 52 -14.66 -2.75 -14.69
CA VAL A 52 -14.40 -2.69 -13.24
C VAL A 52 -12.91 -2.43 -12.96
N TRP A 53 -12.00 -3.04 -13.72
CA TRP A 53 -10.57 -2.78 -13.58
C TRP A 53 -10.20 -1.34 -13.94
N ILE A 54 -10.71 -0.80 -15.03
CA ILE A 54 -10.45 0.59 -15.43
C ILE A 54 -11.03 1.56 -14.41
N PHE A 55 -12.26 1.34 -13.98
CA PHE A 55 -12.93 2.19 -12.99
C PHE A 55 -12.20 2.15 -11.64
N GLY A 56 -11.85 0.96 -11.16
CA GLY A 56 -11.06 0.77 -9.94
C GLY A 56 -9.68 1.42 -10.04
N GLY A 57 -9.02 1.32 -11.21
CA GLY A 57 -7.76 1.99 -11.49
C GLY A 57 -7.86 3.52 -11.41
N ILE A 58 -8.92 4.10 -11.94
CA ILE A 58 -9.16 5.55 -11.86
C ILE A 58 -9.39 5.98 -10.40
N LEU A 59 -10.21 5.26 -9.64
CA LEU A 59 -10.43 5.55 -8.22
C LEU A 59 -9.13 5.44 -7.41
N SER A 60 -8.33 4.41 -7.68
CA SER A 60 -7.02 4.23 -7.04
C SER A 60 -6.05 5.35 -7.38
N LEU A 61 -6.10 5.88 -8.61
CA LEU A 61 -5.28 7.02 -9.03
C LEU A 61 -5.63 8.28 -8.21
N PHE A 62 -6.90 8.57 -8.00
CA PHE A 62 -7.30 9.71 -7.15
C PHE A 62 -6.83 9.53 -5.71
N GLY A 63 -6.95 8.33 -5.15
CA GLY A 63 -6.39 8.01 -3.84
C GLY A 63 -4.87 8.21 -3.79
N ALA A 64 -4.14 7.72 -4.79
CA ALA A 64 -2.69 7.87 -4.87
C ALA A 64 -2.25 9.34 -4.98
N LEU A 65 -2.99 10.18 -5.73
CA LEU A 65 -2.72 11.62 -5.82
C LEU A 65 -2.89 12.30 -4.46
N SER A 66 -3.96 11.98 -3.73
CA SER A 66 -4.19 12.52 -2.38
C SER A 66 -3.07 12.12 -1.41
N TYR A 67 -2.62 10.86 -1.44
CA TYR A 67 -1.47 10.41 -0.65
C TYR A 67 -0.16 11.08 -1.10
N GLY A 68 0.01 11.34 -2.40
CA GLY A 68 1.14 12.08 -2.94
C GLY A 68 1.23 13.51 -2.38
N GLU A 69 0.11 14.21 -2.31
CA GLU A 69 0.02 15.54 -1.70
C GLU A 69 0.34 15.51 -0.21
N LEU A 70 -0.22 14.54 0.54
CA LEU A 70 0.06 14.38 1.96
C LEU A 70 1.54 14.09 2.21
N SER A 71 2.17 13.23 1.42
CA SER A 71 3.58 12.90 1.58
C SER A 71 4.51 14.06 1.20
N ALA A 72 4.09 14.92 0.28
CA ALA A 72 4.81 16.14 -0.05
C ALA A 72 4.70 17.21 1.05
N ALA A 73 3.53 17.30 1.70
CA ALA A 73 3.28 18.23 2.80
C ALA A 73 3.93 17.78 4.12
N MET A 74 4.02 16.47 4.35
CA MET A 74 4.57 15.86 5.57
C MET A 74 5.65 14.82 5.21
N PRO A 75 6.88 15.25 4.86
CA PRO A 75 7.93 14.36 4.38
C PRO A 75 8.61 13.53 5.50
N GLU A 76 7.94 13.32 6.61
CA GLU A 76 8.44 12.56 7.75
C GLU A 76 8.30 11.04 7.50
N ALA A 77 9.22 10.27 8.08
CA ALA A 77 9.13 8.81 8.02
C ALA A 77 8.00 8.31 8.92
N GLY A 78 7.09 7.48 8.38
CA GLY A 78 5.97 6.92 9.14
C GLY A 78 4.67 6.79 8.33
N GLY A 79 4.59 7.41 7.15
CA GLY A 79 3.45 7.27 6.24
C GLY A 79 2.11 7.58 6.90
N GLU A 80 1.14 6.66 6.79
CA GLU A 80 -0.23 6.83 7.31
C GLU A 80 -0.28 7.15 8.80
N TYR A 81 0.65 6.63 9.59
CA TYR A 81 0.74 6.93 11.02
C TYR A 81 0.92 8.42 11.28
N VAL A 82 1.82 9.06 10.53
CA VAL A 82 2.09 10.51 10.65
C VAL A 82 0.86 11.31 10.26
N TYR A 83 0.23 10.97 9.13
CA TYR A 83 -0.93 11.68 8.61
C TYR A 83 -2.13 11.59 9.56
N LEU A 84 -2.42 10.40 10.09
CA LEU A 84 -3.50 10.21 11.04
C LEU A 84 -3.23 10.88 12.38
N THR A 85 -1.97 10.85 12.85
CA THR A 85 -1.59 11.54 14.08
C THR A 85 -1.74 13.05 13.94
N ALA A 86 -1.36 13.62 12.80
CA ALA A 86 -1.48 15.04 12.52
C ALA A 86 -2.96 15.48 12.38
N ALA A 87 -3.80 14.66 11.71
CA ALA A 87 -5.18 15.01 11.44
C ALA A 87 -6.13 14.76 12.62
N TYR A 88 -5.93 13.69 13.37
CA TYR A 88 -6.88 13.17 14.37
C TYR A 88 -6.27 12.99 15.76
N GLY A 89 -4.98 13.24 15.92
CA GLY A 89 -4.28 13.12 17.18
C GLY A 89 -3.62 11.75 17.43
N PRO A 90 -2.84 11.65 18.52
CA PRO A 90 -1.95 10.51 18.77
C PRO A 90 -2.69 9.19 19.03
N LEU A 91 -3.93 9.24 19.52
CA LEU A 91 -4.73 8.04 19.76
C LEU A 91 -5.04 7.28 18.48
N LEU A 92 -5.50 7.99 17.43
CA LEU A 92 -5.84 7.36 16.15
C LEU A 92 -4.57 6.91 15.39
N GLY A 93 -3.47 7.67 15.47
CA GLY A 93 -2.19 7.21 14.98
C GLY A 93 -1.73 5.92 15.65
N PHE A 94 -1.82 5.84 16.98
CA PHE A 94 -1.50 4.63 17.74
C PHE A 94 -2.36 3.43 17.35
N LEU A 95 -3.69 3.62 17.23
CA LEU A 95 -4.61 2.57 16.80
C LEU A 95 -4.28 2.05 15.39
N GLN A 96 -3.92 2.94 14.48
CA GLN A 96 -3.47 2.56 13.13
C GLN A 96 -2.18 1.72 13.16
N GLY A 97 -1.19 2.13 13.95
CA GLY A 97 0.04 1.36 14.14
C GLY A 97 -0.24 -0.04 14.70
N TRP A 98 -1.11 -0.14 15.67
CA TRP A 98 -1.58 -1.41 16.24
C TRP A 98 -2.31 -2.28 15.23
N ALA A 99 -3.26 -1.71 14.48
CA ALA A 99 -3.98 -2.41 13.43
C ALA A 99 -3.04 -2.97 12.36
N ASN A 100 -2.06 -2.18 11.92
CA ASN A 100 -1.04 -2.62 10.98
C ASN A 100 -0.21 -3.79 11.55
N ALA A 101 0.29 -3.66 12.77
CA ALA A 101 1.19 -4.66 13.37
C ALA A 101 0.50 -5.99 13.67
N LEU A 102 -0.73 -5.97 14.19
CA LEU A 102 -1.41 -7.17 14.67
C LEU A 102 -2.37 -7.79 13.66
N VAL A 103 -2.92 -7.01 12.75
CA VAL A 103 -3.95 -7.49 11.81
C VAL A 103 -3.46 -7.44 10.37
N ILE A 104 -3.09 -6.28 9.87
CA ILE A 104 -2.85 -6.08 8.43
C ILE A 104 -1.60 -6.85 7.97
N PHE A 105 -0.46 -6.68 8.64
CA PHE A 105 0.77 -7.39 8.26
C PHE A 105 0.67 -8.91 8.45
N PRO A 106 0.22 -9.45 9.59
CA PRO A 106 0.07 -10.88 9.75
C PRO A 106 -0.94 -11.49 8.77
N ALA A 107 -2.08 -10.84 8.52
CA ALA A 107 -3.06 -11.31 7.55
C ALA A 107 -2.50 -11.32 6.11
N SER A 108 -1.74 -10.28 5.74
CA SER A 108 -1.07 -10.21 4.43
C SER A 108 -0.04 -11.34 4.26
N MET A 109 0.75 -11.64 5.30
CA MET A 109 1.72 -12.73 5.27
C MET A 109 1.05 -14.09 5.21
N ALA A 110 -0.03 -14.30 5.97
CA ALA A 110 -0.80 -15.54 5.95
C ALA A 110 -1.45 -15.77 4.56
N ALA A 111 -2.00 -14.73 3.94
CA ALA A 111 -2.57 -14.82 2.59
C ALA A 111 -1.51 -15.25 1.57
N LYS A 112 -0.34 -14.61 1.56
CA LYS A 112 0.78 -14.98 0.67
C LYS A 112 1.27 -16.40 0.92
N GLY A 113 1.35 -16.83 2.17
CA GLY A 113 1.71 -18.22 2.54
C GLY A 113 0.69 -19.24 1.99
N ALA A 114 -0.59 -18.95 2.09
CA ALA A 114 -1.65 -19.80 1.56
C ALA A 114 -1.64 -19.89 0.01
N GLU A 115 -1.29 -18.81 -0.68
CA GLU A 115 -1.14 -18.79 -2.14
C GLU A 115 0.03 -19.68 -2.58
N ILE A 116 1.18 -19.58 -1.93
CA ILE A 116 2.35 -20.42 -2.20
C ILE A 116 2.00 -21.90 -1.97
N GLY A 117 1.31 -22.23 -0.87
CA GLY A 117 0.87 -23.58 -0.58
C GLY A 117 -0.04 -24.20 -1.64
N ARG A 118 -0.95 -23.40 -2.22
CA ARG A 118 -1.83 -23.87 -3.30
C ARG A 118 -1.13 -24.07 -4.65
N ALA A 119 -0.05 -23.36 -4.89
CA ALA A 119 0.72 -23.51 -6.13
C ALA A 119 1.55 -24.82 -6.18
N HIS A 120 1.72 -25.51 -5.05
CA HIS A 120 2.48 -26.75 -4.93
C HIS A 120 1.61 -28.03 -4.86
N VAL A 121 0.30 -27.93 -4.95
CA VAL A 121 -0.67 -29.03 -4.98
C VAL A 121 -1.31 -29.15 -6.37
#